data_961e83a698a636039589a6741cc8c058
#
_entry.id   961e83a698a636039589a6741cc8c058
#
_cell.length_a   1.000
_cell.length_b   1.000
_cell.length_c   1.000
_cell.angle_alpha   90.00
_cell.angle_beta   90.00
_cell.angle_gamma   90.00
#
_symmetry.space_group_name_H-M   'P 1'
#
loop_
_entity.id
_entity.type
_entity.pdbx_description
1 polymer ?
#
loop_
_entity_poly.entity_id
_entity_poly.type
_entity_poly.pdbx_seq_one_letter_code
_entity_poly.pdbx_strand_id
1 'polypeptide(L)'
;LANDLSKYTSYCLKEAVSCNEPIVFANVEATDIRPKVYDILKKVVALLVANKITVPDGAECEISHHYGIDNFYKNGAVIINIINREYCKKLIIVLAGQIHPMHFHSKKEETFNILCGSMQLIKKDQKIEMTAGDVITVERGVKHEFSSVTGVVFEEISTTHFNGDSTYDDERINQNKQRKTQIIFRA
;
A
#
# COMPACT_ATOMS: atom_id res chain seq x y z
N LEU A 1 22.52 4.02 -20.51
CA LEU A 1 22.00 2.78 -19.91
C LEU A 1 20.58 3.07 -19.44
N ALA A 2 19.60 2.92 -20.35
CA ALA A 2 18.19 2.85 -19.99
C ALA A 2 18.04 1.56 -19.18
N ASN A 3 17.90 1.68 -17.86
CA ASN A 3 17.52 0.57 -17.02
C ASN A 3 16.17 0.07 -17.54
N ASP A 4 16.13 -1.18 -17.96
CA ASP A 4 14.92 -1.83 -18.41
C ASP A 4 13.92 -1.92 -17.24
N LEU A 5 13.10 -0.88 -17.10
CA LEU A 5 12.05 -0.78 -16.09
C LEU A 5 11.04 -1.93 -16.24
N SER A 6 11.03 -2.57 -17.43
CA SER A 6 10.09 -3.64 -17.76
C SER A 6 10.16 -4.84 -16.85
N LYS A 7 11.31 -5.08 -16.24
CA LYS A 7 11.58 -6.25 -15.42
C LYS A 7 11.02 -6.15 -13.98
N TYR A 8 10.79 -4.93 -13.48
CA TYR A 8 10.51 -4.68 -12.05
C TYR A 8 9.13 -4.12 -11.76
N THR A 9 8.33 -3.89 -12.77
CA THR A 9 6.97 -3.37 -12.60
C THR A 9 6.01 -4.15 -13.48
N SER A 10 4.80 -4.36 -13.04
CA SER A 10 3.75 -4.88 -13.91
C SER A 10 3.56 -3.94 -15.11
N TYR A 11 3.15 -4.47 -16.23
CA TYR A 11 2.81 -3.68 -17.42
C TYR A 11 1.90 -2.49 -17.05
N CYS A 12 0.93 -2.72 -16.21
CA CYS A 12 -0.01 -1.73 -15.69
C CYS A 12 0.64 -0.57 -14.94
N LEU A 13 1.57 -0.84 -14.03
CA LEU A 13 2.29 0.21 -13.29
C LEU A 13 3.25 1.00 -14.20
N LYS A 14 3.80 0.36 -15.24
CA LYS A 14 4.64 1.02 -16.25
C LYS A 14 3.85 2.00 -17.09
N GLU A 15 2.69 1.59 -17.59
CA GLU A 15 1.83 2.43 -18.40
C GLU A 15 1.33 3.64 -17.61
N ALA A 16 0.97 3.46 -16.33
CA ALA A 16 0.58 4.56 -15.47
C ALA A 16 1.67 5.63 -15.31
N VAL A 17 2.94 5.27 -15.52
CA VAL A 17 4.09 6.19 -15.38
C VAL A 17 4.59 6.70 -16.73
N SER A 18 4.45 5.92 -17.82
CA SER A 18 5.03 6.22 -19.14
C SER A 18 4.06 6.82 -20.13
N CYS A 19 2.74 6.64 -19.96
CA CYS A 19 1.74 7.11 -20.90
C CYS A 19 0.96 8.30 -20.36
N ASN A 20 0.72 9.28 -21.25
CA ASN A 20 -0.30 10.31 -21.05
C ASN A 20 -1.74 9.75 -21.21
N GLU A 21 -1.91 8.43 -21.17
CA GLU A 21 -3.19 7.75 -21.27
C GLU A 21 -4.00 7.92 -19.98
N PRO A 22 -5.32 8.08 -20.07
CA PRO A 22 -6.13 8.37 -18.90
C PRO A 22 -6.22 7.15 -17.96
N ILE A 23 -5.66 7.26 -16.78
CA ILE A 23 -5.98 6.34 -15.68
C ILE A 23 -7.47 6.51 -15.36
N VAL A 24 -8.23 5.42 -15.45
CA VAL A 24 -9.65 5.45 -15.10
C VAL A 24 -9.79 5.20 -13.60
N PHE A 25 -10.35 6.16 -12.92
CA PHE A 25 -10.65 6.05 -11.49
C PHE A 25 -12.05 5.48 -11.32
N ALA A 26 -12.17 4.36 -10.62
CA ALA A 26 -13.45 3.66 -10.44
C ALA A 26 -14.49 4.45 -9.64
N ASN A 27 -14.11 5.49 -8.89
CA ASN A 27 -14.99 6.19 -7.94
C ASN A 27 -14.72 7.68 -7.77
N VAL A 28 -14.17 8.39 -8.77
CA VAL A 28 -13.82 9.81 -8.56
C VAL A 28 -14.33 10.69 -9.69
N GLU A 29 -15.28 11.55 -9.36
CA GLU A 29 -15.75 12.64 -10.24
C GLU A 29 -14.77 13.83 -10.36
N ALA A 30 -13.65 13.81 -9.67
CA ALA A 30 -12.76 14.94 -9.61
C ALA A 30 -11.57 14.80 -10.57
N THR A 31 -11.56 15.59 -11.62
CA THR A 31 -10.42 15.83 -12.55
C THR A 31 -9.14 16.28 -11.83
N ASP A 32 -9.22 16.70 -10.58
CA ASP A 32 -8.14 17.35 -9.81
C ASP A 32 -7.19 16.37 -9.08
N ILE A 33 -7.56 15.13 -8.85
CA ILE A 33 -6.68 14.20 -8.12
C ILE A 33 -5.67 13.46 -9.01
N ARG A 34 -5.87 13.44 -10.32
CA ARG A 34 -4.99 12.73 -11.27
C ARG A 34 -3.52 13.09 -11.12
N PRO A 35 -3.10 14.37 -11.07
CA PRO A 35 -1.70 14.72 -10.90
C PRO A 35 -1.10 14.18 -9.61
N LYS A 36 -1.88 14.18 -8.51
CA LYS A 36 -1.45 13.65 -7.20
C LYS A 36 -1.24 12.15 -7.25
N VAL A 37 -2.16 11.42 -7.88
CA VAL A 37 -2.05 9.98 -8.08
C VAL A 37 -0.83 9.64 -8.93
N TYR A 38 -0.58 10.35 -10.03
CA TYR A 38 0.62 10.14 -10.85
C TYR A 38 1.92 10.37 -10.06
N ASP A 39 1.99 11.41 -9.24
CA ASP A 39 3.17 11.69 -8.42
C ASP A 39 3.40 10.57 -7.39
N ILE A 40 2.35 10.08 -6.76
CA ILE A 40 2.41 8.93 -5.84
C ILE A 40 2.95 7.69 -6.57
N LEU A 41 2.36 7.33 -7.71
CA LEU A 41 2.76 6.14 -8.47
C LEU A 41 4.20 6.23 -8.97
N LYS A 42 4.66 7.40 -9.42
CA LYS A 42 6.07 7.61 -9.79
C LYS A 42 7.04 7.30 -8.65
N LYS A 43 6.73 7.76 -7.44
CA LYS A 43 7.56 7.50 -6.25
C LYS A 43 7.55 6.03 -5.86
N VAL A 44 6.39 5.39 -5.94
CA VAL A 44 6.23 3.94 -5.69
C VAL A 44 7.06 3.14 -6.69
N VAL A 45 6.92 3.41 -7.98
CA VAL A 45 7.69 2.72 -9.04
C VAL A 45 9.19 2.92 -8.83
N ALA A 46 9.63 4.14 -8.53
CA ALA A 46 11.04 4.41 -8.26
C ALA A 46 11.58 3.58 -7.09
N LEU A 47 10.79 3.44 -6.00
CA LEU A 47 11.17 2.63 -4.85
C LEU A 47 11.24 1.13 -5.19
N LEU A 48 10.24 0.60 -5.91
CA LEU A 48 10.22 -0.80 -6.33
C LEU A 48 11.38 -1.14 -7.25
N VAL A 49 11.66 -0.29 -8.24
CA VAL A 49 12.77 -0.46 -9.20
C VAL A 49 14.11 -0.42 -8.49
N ALA A 50 14.34 0.56 -7.62
CA ALA A 50 15.59 0.70 -6.87
C ALA A 50 15.92 -0.54 -6.04
N ASN A 51 14.88 -1.25 -5.56
CA ASN A 51 15.01 -2.44 -4.72
C ASN A 51 14.78 -3.76 -5.49
N LYS A 52 14.63 -3.71 -6.82
CA LYS A 52 14.41 -4.89 -7.69
C LYS A 52 13.19 -5.72 -7.29
N ILE A 53 12.15 -5.07 -6.80
CA ILE A 53 10.89 -5.73 -6.41
C ILE A 53 9.97 -5.78 -7.63
N THR A 54 9.57 -6.99 -8.01
CA THR A 54 8.71 -7.25 -9.16
C THR A 54 7.25 -7.29 -8.73
N VAL A 55 6.40 -6.62 -9.50
CA VAL A 55 4.94 -6.70 -9.37
C VAL A 55 4.41 -7.57 -10.51
N PRO A 56 3.65 -8.64 -10.21
CA PRO A 56 3.08 -9.50 -11.25
C PRO A 56 2.03 -8.78 -12.07
N ASP A 57 1.86 -9.19 -13.33
CA ASP A 57 0.79 -8.70 -14.19
C ASP A 57 -0.58 -9.08 -13.61
N GLY A 58 -1.56 -8.20 -13.79
CA GLY A 58 -2.92 -8.37 -13.27
C GLY A 58 -3.07 -8.05 -11.77
N ALA A 59 -2.02 -7.64 -11.07
CA ALA A 59 -2.15 -7.15 -9.70
C ALA A 59 -2.94 -5.84 -9.66
N GLU A 60 -3.86 -5.73 -8.69
CA GLU A 60 -4.66 -4.54 -8.47
C GLU A 60 -3.91 -3.55 -7.56
N CYS A 61 -3.98 -2.26 -7.87
CA CYS A 61 -3.32 -1.23 -7.09
C CYS A 61 -4.36 -0.35 -6.38
N GLU A 62 -4.20 -0.17 -5.08
CA GLU A 62 -5.00 0.71 -4.24
C GLU A 62 -4.09 1.78 -3.60
N ILE A 63 -4.48 3.05 -3.70
CA ILE A 63 -3.90 4.12 -2.90
C ILE A 63 -4.81 4.34 -1.69
N SER A 64 -4.33 3.96 -0.50
CA SER A 64 -5.02 4.19 0.76
C SER A 64 -4.61 5.56 1.33
N HIS A 65 -5.58 6.47 1.49
CA HIS A 65 -5.36 7.84 1.97
C HIS A 65 -6.37 8.19 3.07
N HIS A 66 -6.06 7.80 4.28
CA HIS A 66 -6.96 7.77 5.44
C HIS A 66 -7.69 9.09 5.72
N TYR A 67 -7.00 10.21 5.52
CA TYR A 67 -7.54 11.57 5.74
C TYR A 67 -7.67 12.37 4.44
N GLY A 68 -7.89 11.69 3.31
CA GLY A 68 -7.96 12.29 1.99
C GLY A 68 -6.61 12.34 1.26
N ILE A 69 -6.66 12.47 -0.07
CA ILE A 69 -5.48 12.37 -0.95
C ILE A 69 -4.42 13.44 -0.63
N ASP A 70 -4.84 14.61 -0.14
CA ASP A 70 -3.93 15.70 0.22
C ASP A 70 -3.04 15.37 1.43
N ASN A 71 -3.52 14.47 2.28
CA ASN A 71 -2.79 13.97 3.45
C ASN A 71 -2.05 12.66 3.18
N PHE A 72 -2.03 12.18 1.94
CA PHE A 72 -1.44 10.88 1.59
C PHE A 72 0.01 10.76 2.08
N TYR A 73 0.85 11.76 1.87
CA TYR A 73 2.26 11.72 2.27
C TYR A 73 2.50 11.72 3.78
N LYS A 74 1.47 11.98 4.56
CA LYS A 74 1.51 11.87 6.02
C LYS A 74 0.86 10.58 6.49
N ASN A 75 -0.34 10.28 5.98
CA ASN A 75 -1.15 9.16 6.44
C ASN A 75 -1.69 8.36 5.26
N GLY A 76 -0.83 7.57 4.65
CA GLY A 76 -1.21 6.76 3.50
C GLY A 76 -0.31 5.56 3.30
N ALA A 77 -0.71 4.73 2.36
CA ALA A 77 0.08 3.61 1.85
C ALA A 77 -0.40 3.27 0.43
N VAL A 78 0.45 2.66 -0.37
CA VAL A 78 0.03 2.01 -1.62
C VAL A 78 0.02 0.51 -1.39
N ILE A 79 -1.09 -0.12 -1.77
CA ILE A 79 -1.35 -1.53 -1.58
C ILE A 79 -1.49 -2.18 -2.94
N ILE A 80 -0.65 -3.16 -3.23
CA ILE A 80 -0.72 -3.95 -4.46
C ILE A 80 -1.27 -5.32 -4.10
N ASN A 81 -2.51 -5.59 -4.49
CA ASN A 81 -3.19 -6.85 -4.25
C ASN A 81 -2.76 -7.86 -5.30
N ILE A 82 -2.00 -8.89 -4.89
CA ILE A 82 -1.49 -9.92 -5.80
C ILE A 82 -2.49 -11.06 -5.90
N ILE A 83 -3.01 -11.53 -4.78
CA ILE A 83 -3.99 -12.60 -4.69
C ILE A 83 -4.84 -12.43 -3.43
N ASN A 84 -6.13 -12.74 -3.54
CA ASN A 84 -7.04 -12.86 -2.42
C ASN A 84 -7.98 -14.05 -2.63
N ARG A 85 -7.72 -15.13 -1.92
CA ARG A 85 -8.50 -16.38 -1.93
C ARG A 85 -8.71 -16.86 -0.49
N GLU A 86 -8.45 -18.12 -0.18
CA GLU A 86 -8.38 -18.65 1.20
C GLU A 86 -7.19 -18.06 1.97
N TYR A 87 -6.21 -17.54 1.25
CA TYR A 87 -5.11 -16.73 1.72
C TYR A 87 -5.00 -15.47 0.87
N CYS A 88 -4.35 -14.46 1.41
CA CYS A 88 -4.13 -13.20 0.70
C CYS A 88 -2.64 -12.84 0.71
N LYS A 89 -2.15 -12.32 -0.42
CA LYS A 89 -0.82 -11.74 -0.53
C LYS A 89 -0.89 -10.37 -1.14
N LYS A 90 -0.26 -9.39 -0.48
CA LYS A 90 -0.13 -8.03 -0.96
C LYS A 90 1.30 -7.55 -0.84
N LEU A 91 1.66 -6.55 -1.62
CA LEU A 91 2.78 -5.67 -1.34
C LEU A 91 2.22 -4.39 -0.74
N ILE A 92 2.77 -3.98 0.38
CA ILE A 92 2.45 -2.71 1.04
C ILE A 92 3.66 -1.81 0.90
N ILE A 93 3.42 -0.62 0.34
CA ILE A 93 4.45 0.39 0.13
C ILE A 93 4.10 1.60 1.00
N VAL A 94 4.99 1.92 1.92
CA VAL A 94 4.94 3.11 2.76
C VAL A 94 6.11 3.99 2.37
N LEU A 95 5.82 5.19 1.87
CA LEU A 95 6.85 6.14 1.47
C LEU A 95 7.48 6.80 2.71
N ALA A 96 8.61 7.47 2.52
CA ALA A 96 9.31 8.15 3.61
C ALA A 96 8.42 9.15 4.34
N GLY A 97 8.39 9.07 5.68
CA GLY A 97 7.61 9.94 6.56
C GLY A 97 6.15 9.55 6.75
N GLN A 98 5.67 8.48 6.11
CA GLN A 98 4.28 8.06 6.22
C GLN A 98 4.00 7.22 7.48
N ILE A 99 2.76 7.33 7.94
CA ILE A 99 2.17 6.53 9.01
C ILE A 99 0.91 5.88 8.48
N HIS A 100 0.77 4.57 8.65
CA HIS A 100 -0.50 3.87 8.50
C HIS A 100 -1.16 3.81 9.89
N PRO A 101 -2.31 4.46 10.09
CA PRO A 101 -2.87 4.70 11.42
C PRO A 101 -3.24 3.42 12.17
N MET A 102 -3.30 3.54 13.50
CA MET A 102 -3.69 2.47 14.43
C MET A 102 -5.03 1.86 14.04
N HIS A 103 -5.04 0.55 13.84
CA HIS A 103 -6.20 -0.23 13.45
C HIS A 103 -6.06 -1.69 13.88
N PHE A 104 -7.13 -2.45 13.72
CA PHE A 104 -7.16 -3.90 13.88
C PHE A 104 -8.06 -4.56 12.85
N HIS A 105 -7.89 -5.87 12.70
CA HIS A 105 -8.72 -6.74 11.88
C HIS A 105 -9.41 -7.78 12.76
N SER A 106 -10.73 -7.90 12.65
CA SER A 106 -11.50 -8.89 13.42
C SER A 106 -11.45 -10.30 12.81
N LYS A 107 -11.33 -10.39 11.49
CA LYS A 107 -11.41 -11.64 10.71
C LYS A 107 -10.07 -12.12 10.20
N LYS A 108 -9.18 -11.19 9.85
CA LYS A 108 -7.91 -11.45 9.20
C LYS A 108 -6.76 -11.51 10.22
N GLU A 109 -5.88 -12.49 10.06
CA GLU A 109 -4.54 -12.52 10.65
C GLU A 109 -3.53 -12.18 9.58
N GLU A 110 -2.51 -11.41 9.90
CA GLU A 110 -1.51 -10.91 8.97
C GLU A 110 -0.10 -11.30 9.40
N THR A 111 0.75 -11.60 8.44
CA THR A 111 2.19 -11.74 8.63
C THR A 111 2.90 -10.77 7.72
N PHE A 112 3.71 -9.89 8.29
CA PHE A 112 4.53 -8.94 7.56
C PHE A 112 5.92 -9.50 7.36
N ASN A 113 6.43 -9.45 6.13
CA ASN A 113 7.78 -9.80 5.74
C ASN A 113 8.44 -8.59 5.08
N ILE A 114 9.43 -7.98 5.72
CA ILE A 114 10.07 -6.78 5.20
C ILE A 114 10.99 -7.13 4.04
N LEU A 115 10.75 -6.53 2.88
CA LEU A 115 11.54 -6.74 1.67
C LEU A 115 12.68 -5.72 1.54
N CYS A 116 12.41 -4.46 1.87
CA CYS A 116 13.43 -3.40 1.86
C CYS A 116 13.00 -2.22 2.74
N GLY A 117 13.98 -1.41 3.15
CA GLY A 117 13.76 -0.26 4.02
C GLY A 117 13.63 -0.64 5.50
N SER A 118 13.05 0.26 6.27
CA SER A 118 12.81 0.06 7.70
C SER A 118 11.41 0.48 8.09
N MET A 119 10.80 -0.23 9.03
CA MET A 119 9.47 0.01 9.56
C MET A 119 9.50 0.04 11.07
N GLN A 120 8.84 1.02 11.67
CA GLN A 120 8.45 0.95 13.07
C GLN A 120 7.03 0.40 13.13
N LEU A 121 6.86 -0.73 13.80
CA LEU A 121 5.56 -1.32 14.10
C LEU A 121 5.22 -1.08 15.57
N ILE A 122 4.03 -0.55 15.85
CA ILE A 122 3.44 -0.54 17.20
C ILE A 122 2.43 -1.68 17.24
N LYS A 123 2.66 -2.65 18.14
CA LYS A 123 1.80 -3.83 18.34
C LYS A 123 1.69 -4.10 19.85
N LYS A 124 0.46 -4.15 20.37
CA LYS A 124 0.23 -4.36 21.83
C LYS A 124 1.04 -3.36 22.67
N ASP A 125 1.01 -2.08 22.28
CA ASP A 125 1.73 -0.96 22.92
C ASP A 125 3.28 -1.08 22.92
N GLN A 126 3.82 -2.07 22.23
CA GLN A 126 5.25 -2.24 22.04
C GLN A 126 5.69 -1.66 20.70
N LYS A 127 6.79 -0.90 20.71
CA LYS A 127 7.47 -0.43 19.52
C LYS A 127 8.49 -1.46 19.07
N ILE A 128 8.38 -1.88 17.83
CA ILE A 128 9.26 -2.89 17.23
C ILE A 128 9.85 -2.26 15.96
N GLU A 129 11.16 -2.15 15.91
CA GLU A 129 11.86 -1.73 14.69
C GLU A 129 12.11 -2.97 13.84
N MET A 130 11.77 -2.87 12.55
CA MET A 130 11.90 -3.95 11.58
C MET A 130 12.67 -3.49 10.35
N THR A 131 13.51 -4.36 9.83
CA THR A 131 14.32 -4.14 8.62
C THR A 131 14.20 -5.32 7.65
N ALA A 132 14.80 -5.20 6.48
CA ALA A 132 14.73 -6.26 5.47
C ALA A 132 15.12 -7.64 6.02
N GLY A 133 14.26 -8.63 5.82
CA GLY A 133 14.39 -10.00 6.31
C GLY A 133 13.63 -10.28 7.62
N ASP A 134 13.19 -9.25 8.34
CA ASP A 134 12.39 -9.45 9.54
C ASP A 134 10.96 -9.86 9.20
N VAL A 135 10.41 -10.77 10.01
CA VAL A 135 9.04 -11.30 9.87
C VAL A 135 8.31 -11.20 11.20
N ILE A 136 7.07 -10.75 11.15
CA ILE A 136 6.20 -10.69 12.35
C ILE A 136 4.76 -11.01 11.98
N THR A 137 4.06 -11.70 12.88
CA THR A 137 2.61 -11.95 12.76
C THR A 137 1.83 -11.00 13.66
N VAL A 138 0.76 -10.46 13.12
CA VAL A 138 -0.26 -9.67 13.82
C VAL A 138 -1.54 -10.49 13.85
N GLU A 139 -1.92 -10.93 15.04
CA GLU A 139 -3.07 -11.81 15.27
C GLU A 139 -4.38 -11.04 15.14
N ARG A 140 -5.48 -11.74 14.92
CA ARG A 140 -6.82 -11.15 14.87
C ARG A 140 -7.12 -10.34 16.12
N GLY A 141 -7.74 -9.17 15.93
CA GLY A 141 -8.12 -8.26 17.02
C GLY A 141 -6.97 -7.48 17.63
N VAL A 142 -5.73 -7.75 17.22
CA VAL A 142 -4.56 -7.02 17.76
C VAL A 142 -4.43 -5.68 17.06
N LYS A 143 -4.49 -4.60 17.86
CA LYS A 143 -4.25 -3.24 17.37
C LYS A 143 -2.80 -3.08 16.96
N HIS A 144 -2.61 -2.44 15.81
CA HIS A 144 -1.29 -2.16 15.28
C HIS A 144 -1.28 -0.89 14.41
N GLU A 145 -0.13 -0.24 14.40
CA GLU A 145 0.21 0.92 13.58
C GLU A 145 1.58 0.67 12.99
N PHE A 146 1.82 1.09 11.78
CA PHE A 146 3.16 1.06 11.20
C PHE A 146 3.52 2.36 10.51
N SER A 147 4.81 2.70 10.56
CA SER A 147 5.36 3.90 9.97
C SER A 147 6.75 3.65 9.41
N SER A 148 7.20 4.52 8.53
CA SER A 148 8.57 4.48 8.02
C SER A 148 9.15 5.89 7.86
N VAL A 149 10.35 6.10 8.39
CA VAL A 149 11.08 7.36 8.21
C VAL A 149 11.73 7.44 6.84
N THR A 150 12.23 6.31 6.33
CA THR A 150 13.03 6.22 5.10
C THR A 150 12.27 5.63 3.90
N GLY A 151 11.10 5.07 4.14
CA GLY A 151 10.33 4.25 3.22
C GLY A 151 10.57 2.75 3.46
N VAL A 152 9.52 1.96 3.22
CA VAL A 152 9.54 0.51 3.38
C VAL A 152 8.65 -0.15 2.35
N VAL A 153 9.06 -1.32 1.88
CA VAL A 153 8.20 -2.26 1.15
C VAL A 153 8.20 -3.58 1.89
N PHE A 154 7.01 -4.09 2.17
CA PHE A 154 6.85 -5.38 2.80
C PHE A 154 5.72 -6.19 2.17
N GLU A 155 5.80 -7.51 2.29
CA GLU A 155 4.71 -8.41 1.97
C GLU A 155 3.77 -8.52 3.16
N GLU A 156 2.47 -8.39 2.92
CA GLU A 156 1.41 -8.85 3.80
C GLU A 156 0.94 -10.20 3.28
N ILE A 157 1.19 -11.25 4.03
CA ILE A 157 0.63 -12.58 3.83
C ILE A 157 -0.43 -12.74 4.92
N SER A 158 -1.68 -12.99 4.53
CA SER A 158 -2.77 -13.05 5.48
C SER A 158 -3.77 -14.14 5.13
N THR A 159 -4.66 -14.45 6.06
CA THR A 159 -5.90 -15.14 5.73
C THR A 159 -6.73 -14.29 4.78
N THR A 160 -7.85 -14.79 4.26
CA THR A 160 -8.73 -14.06 3.33
C THR A 160 -8.95 -12.61 3.75
N HIS A 161 -8.73 -11.68 2.84
CA HIS A 161 -9.06 -10.28 3.04
C HIS A 161 -10.56 -10.03 2.79
N PHE A 162 -11.20 -9.37 3.73
CA PHE A 162 -12.60 -8.96 3.64
C PHE A 162 -12.71 -7.43 3.59
N ASN A 163 -13.48 -6.92 2.65
CA ASN A 163 -13.77 -5.48 2.60
C ASN A 163 -14.45 -5.04 3.90
N GLY A 164 -13.92 -3.96 4.48
CA GLY A 164 -14.48 -3.39 5.72
C GLY A 164 -14.02 -4.09 7.01
N ASP A 165 -13.06 -5.03 6.97
CA ASP A 165 -12.52 -5.67 8.17
C ASP A 165 -11.51 -4.81 8.94
N SER A 166 -11.01 -3.72 8.36
CA SER A 166 -10.15 -2.76 9.07
C SER A 166 -10.98 -1.81 9.91
N THR A 167 -10.76 -1.82 11.22
CA THR A 167 -11.36 -0.87 12.16
C THR A 167 -10.26 0.01 12.74
N TYR A 168 -10.37 1.31 12.56
CA TYR A 168 -9.40 2.30 12.99
C TYR A 168 -9.76 2.89 14.35
N ASP A 169 -8.78 3.24 15.16
CA ASP A 169 -9.01 3.94 16.44
C ASP A 169 -9.57 5.36 16.21
N ASP A 170 -9.18 6.00 15.11
CA ASP A 170 -9.75 7.29 14.71
C ASP A 170 -11.04 7.09 13.91
N GLU A 171 -12.17 7.44 14.53
CA GLU A 171 -13.50 7.29 13.93
C GLU A 171 -13.68 8.08 12.62
N ARG A 172 -12.93 9.18 12.43
CA ARG A 172 -12.94 9.95 11.17
C ARG A 172 -12.51 9.09 9.98
N ILE A 173 -11.62 8.11 10.19
CA ILE A 173 -11.18 7.18 9.14
C ILE A 173 -12.28 6.16 8.84
N ASN A 174 -12.95 5.62 9.87
CA ASN A 174 -14.04 4.65 9.70
C ASN A 174 -15.21 5.27 8.92
N GLN A 175 -15.48 6.54 9.13
CA GLN A 175 -16.54 7.30 8.45
C GLN A 175 -16.15 7.76 7.04
N ASN A 176 -14.86 7.85 6.73
CA ASN A 176 -14.40 8.30 5.41
C ASN A 176 -14.57 7.20 4.35
N LYS A 177 -15.68 7.28 3.60
CA LYS A 177 -15.99 6.34 2.51
C LYS A 177 -15.10 6.52 1.27
N GLN A 178 -14.41 7.66 1.16
CA GLN A 178 -13.54 8.00 0.02
C GLN A 178 -12.05 7.87 0.35
N ARG A 179 -11.69 7.11 1.39
CA ARG A 179 -10.30 6.93 1.85
C ARG A 179 -9.43 6.04 0.96
N LYS A 180 -9.95 5.58 -0.16
CA LYS A 180 -9.27 4.64 -1.08
C LYS A 180 -9.48 5.07 -2.53
N THR A 181 -8.41 5.05 -3.30
CA THR A 181 -8.45 5.20 -4.76
C THR A 181 -7.97 3.90 -5.39
N GLN A 182 -8.85 3.24 -6.14
CA GLN A 182 -8.51 2.05 -6.90
C GLN A 182 -7.96 2.47 -8.26
N ILE A 183 -6.84 1.90 -8.66
CA ILE A 183 -6.23 2.10 -9.96
C ILE A 183 -6.63 0.92 -10.83
N ILE A 184 -7.44 1.20 -11.84
CA ILE A 184 -7.85 0.21 -12.85
C ILE A 184 -7.13 0.57 -14.16
N PHE A 185 -6.34 -0.37 -14.64
CA PHE A 185 -5.70 -0.25 -15.93
C PHE A 185 -6.62 -0.88 -16.98
N ARG A 186 -7.03 -0.12 -17.97
CA ARG A 186 -7.73 -0.67 -19.12
C ARG A 186 -6.68 -1.07 -20.15
N ALA A 187 -6.73 -2.34 -20.56
CA ALA A 187 -5.99 -2.84 -21.71
C ALA A 187 -6.53 -2.26 -23.00
#